data_d26860ac9dd22a463fde4e0e35360f10
#
_entry.id   d26860ac9dd22a463fde4e0e35360f10
#
_cell.length_a   1.000
_cell.length_b   1.000
_cell.length_c   1.000
_cell.angle_alpha   90.00
_cell.angle_beta   90.00
_cell.angle_gamma   90.00
#
_symmetry.space_group_name_H-M   'P 1'
#
loop_
_entity.id
_entity.type
_entity.pdbx_description
1 polymer ?
#
loop_
_entity_poly.entity_id
_entity_poly.type
_entity_poly.pdbx_seq_one_letter_code
_entity_poly.pdbx_strand_id
1 'polypeptide(L)'
;MFSLEQFYQAYETETAEFVIKAKKFNILLPRYLYRFINPTDMLHDFPLWAKIWKASWVLSGYLADLQPDVNKRLLEIGGGVGLVSIVAATFGHKITMTEYNADALNFARANACLNQCPDLPIKKLDWNHPSLRGRFDLIVASEVIYREEDFSPLIRLFKSNVKPGGEIILASEIRKSGKDLFGLFQSDFDIFVVKKTLRSETDATTVVLLKMRLKN
;
A
#
# COMPACT_ATOMS: atom_id res chain seq x y z
N MET A 1 0.94 11.70 21.10
CA MET A 1 2.08 10.86 20.61
C MET A 1 1.60 9.41 20.61
N PHE A 2 1.96 8.58 19.63
CA PHE A 2 1.58 7.17 19.59
C PHE A 2 2.33 6.38 20.68
N SER A 3 1.65 5.47 21.40
CA SER A 3 2.26 4.63 22.46
C SER A 3 2.23 3.16 22.05
N LEU A 4 3.42 2.56 21.94
CA LEU A 4 3.56 1.11 21.70
C LEU A 4 2.99 0.29 22.87
N GLU A 5 3.12 0.78 24.11
CA GLU A 5 2.57 0.10 25.28
C GLU A 5 1.04 -0.01 25.19
N GLN A 6 0.37 1.11 24.90
CA GLN A 6 -1.09 1.11 24.71
C GLN A 6 -1.51 0.23 23.52
N PHE A 7 -0.71 0.20 22.46
CA PHE A 7 -0.95 -0.66 21.32
C PHE A 7 -0.92 -2.15 21.74
N TYR A 8 0.11 -2.60 22.46
CA TYR A 8 0.19 -3.99 22.93
C TYR A 8 -0.85 -4.35 23.97
N GLN A 9 -1.36 -3.39 24.74
CA GLN A 9 -2.53 -3.63 25.62
C GLN A 9 -3.82 -3.81 24.80
N ALA A 10 -3.91 -3.15 23.65
CA ALA A 10 -5.11 -3.17 22.81
C ALA A 10 -5.15 -4.33 21.79
N TYR A 11 -3.99 -4.85 21.34
CA TYR A 11 -3.91 -5.79 20.23
C TYR A 11 -3.02 -7.00 20.57
N GLU A 12 -3.55 -8.20 20.28
CA GLU A 12 -2.73 -9.41 20.21
C GLU A 12 -2.09 -9.51 18.83
N THR A 13 -0.76 -9.68 18.81
CA THR A 13 0.03 -9.59 17.58
C THR A 13 0.88 -10.84 17.34
N GLU A 14 1.19 -11.10 16.09
CA GLU A 14 2.28 -11.93 15.65
C GLU A 14 3.26 -11.10 14.83
N THR A 15 4.50 -11.55 14.69
CA THR A 15 5.52 -10.84 13.92
C THR A 15 5.90 -11.64 12.69
N ALA A 16 5.80 -11.01 11.52
CA ALA A 16 6.33 -11.52 10.27
C ALA A 16 7.62 -10.78 9.91
N GLU A 17 8.62 -11.55 9.45
CA GLU A 17 9.91 -11.02 9.05
C GLU A 17 10.01 -10.93 7.53
N PHE A 18 10.48 -9.79 7.03
CA PHE A 18 10.74 -9.56 5.60
C PHE A 18 12.17 -9.08 5.40
N VAL A 19 12.83 -9.60 4.39
CA VAL A 19 14.15 -9.11 3.96
C VAL A 19 14.02 -8.45 2.60
N ILE A 20 14.39 -7.17 2.52
CA ILE A 20 14.37 -6.37 1.29
C ILE A 20 15.73 -5.69 1.15
N LYS A 21 16.46 -6.01 0.07
CA LYS A 21 17.80 -5.46 -0.17
C LYS A 21 18.73 -5.59 1.04
N ALA A 22 18.83 -6.79 1.61
CA ALA A 22 19.63 -7.11 2.79
C ALA A 22 19.26 -6.36 4.08
N LYS A 23 18.18 -5.56 4.10
CA LYS A 23 17.61 -4.99 5.32
C LYS A 23 16.44 -5.84 5.80
N LYS A 24 16.40 -6.07 7.11
CA LYS A 24 15.36 -6.83 7.79
C LYS A 24 14.26 -5.89 8.29
N PHE A 25 13.01 -6.28 8.07
CA PHE A 25 11.81 -5.59 8.53
C PHE A 25 10.96 -6.55 9.34
N ASN A 26 10.59 -6.16 10.55
CA ASN A 26 9.69 -6.90 11.42
C ASN A 26 8.32 -6.22 11.39
N ILE A 27 7.30 -6.95 10.91
CA ILE A 27 5.96 -6.39 10.76
C ILE A 27 5.00 -7.12 11.70
N LEU A 28 4.41 -6.36 12.61
CA LEU A 28 3.33 -6.82 13.48
C LEU A 28 2.06 -6.99 12.65
N LEU A 29 1.45 -8.14 12.76
CA LEU A 29 0.16 -8.48 12.19
C LEU A 29 -0.82 -8.85 13.32
N PRO A 30 -2.14 -8.71 13.12
CA PRO A 30 -3.11 -9.25 14.07
C PRO A 30 -2.95 -10.77 14.19
N ARG A 31 -2.84 -11.27 15.42
CA ARG A 31 -2.78 -12.71 15.69
C ARG A 31 -4.09 -13.41 15.34
N TYR A 32 -5.22 -12.73 15.56
CA TYR A 32 -6.56 -13.24 15.29
C TYR A 32 -7.37 -12.24 14.50
N LEU A 33 -7.97 -12.68 13.38
CA LEU A 33 -8.77 -11.84 12.50
C LEU A 33 -10.21 -11.65 12.94
N TYR A 34 -10.79 -12.59 13.71
CA TYR A 34 -12.21 -12.60 14.08
C TYR A 34 -12.67 -11.30 14.76
N ARG A 35 -11.79 -10.64 15.48
CA ARG A 35 -12.03 -9.36 16.16
C ARG A 35 -12.32 -8.20 15.19
N PHE A 36 -11.83 -8.30 13.95
CA PHE A 36 -11.94 -7.26 12.92
C PHE A 36 -12.98 -7.60 11.85
N ILE A 37 -13.68 -8.72 12.01
CA ILE A 37 -14.71 -9.18 11.08
C ILE A 37 -16.08 -8.75 11.63
N ASN A 38 -16.85 -8.05 10.80
CA ASN A 38 -18.25 -7.83 11.10
C ASN A 38 -19.04 -9.11 10.80
N PRO A 39 -19.63 -9.80 11.79
CA PRO A 39 -20.35 -11.07 11.56
C PRO A 39 -21.56 -10.93 10.63
N THR A 40 -22.11 -9.72 10.51
CA THR A 40 -23.29 -9.44 9.67
C THR A 40 -22.92 -9.08 8.24
N ASP A 41 -21.63 -8.82 7.96
CA ASP A 41 -21.15 -8.45 6.62
C ASP A 41 -19.73 -8.95 6.35
N MET A 42 -19.52 -10.26 6.53
CA MET A 42 -18.20 -10.89 6.41
C MET A 42 -17.56 -10.75 5.01
N LEU A 43 -18.36 -10.60 3.96
CA LEU A 43 -17.85 -10.51 2.59
C LEU A 43 -17.36 -9.10 2.25
N HIS A 44 -17.97 -8.05 2.80
CA HIS A 44 -17.61 -6.66 2.53
C HIS A 44 -16.58 -6.09 3.49
N ASP A 45 -16.60 -6.54 4.76
CA ASP A 45 -15.74 -6.03 5.83
C ASP A 45 -14.60 -6.99 6.22
N PHE A 46 -14.20 -7.90 5.30
CA PHE A 46 -13.05 -8.76 5.58
C PHE A 46 -11.78 -7.90 5.73
N PRO A 47 -10.98 -8.09 6.82
CA PRO A 47 -9.82 -7.23 7.12
C PRO A 47 -8.64 -7.54 6.19
N LEU A 48 -8.75 -7.18 4.91
CA LEU A 48 -7.72 -7.37 3.90
C LEU A 48 -6.40 -6.65 4.23
N TRP A 49 -6.48 -5.58 5.03
CA TRP A 49 -5.35 -4.82 5.55
C TRP A 49 -4.46 -5.62 6.52
N ALA A 50 -5.01 -6.66 7.15
CA ALA A 50 -4.34 -7.45 8.19
C ALA A 50 -3.35 -8.49 7.64
N LYS A 51 -3.14 -8.52 6.32
CA LYS A 51 -2.26 -9.45 5.64
C LYS A 51 -1.25 -8.70 4.78
N ILE A 52 -0.01 -9.20 4.72
CA ILE A 52 0.95 -8.74 3.72
C ILE A 52 0.74 -9.51 2.42
N TRP A 53 0.40 -8.78 1.38
CA TRP A 53 0.21 -9.31 0.03
C TRP A 53 1.52 -9.39 -0.73
N LYS A 54 1.69 -10.35 -1.62
CA LYS A 54 2.88 -10.47 -2.47
C LYS A 54 3.12 -9.20 -3.29
N ALA A 55 2.05 -8.51 -3.72
CA ALA A 55 2.11 -7.24 -4.41
C ALA A 55 2.79 -6.14 -3.57
N SER A 56 2.49 -6.05 -2.27
CA SER A 56 3.13 -5.10 -1.35
C SER A 56 4.63 -5.36 -1.22
N TRP A 57 5.02 -6.64 -1.15
CA TRP A 57 6.43 -7.01 -1.08
C TRP A 57 7.19 -6.66 -2.37
N VAL A 58 6.60 -6.94 -3.55
CA VAL A 58 7.18 -6.55 -4.84
C VAL A 58 7.30 -5.04 -4.98
N LEU A 59 6.26 -4.29 -4.60
CA LEU A 59 6.26 -2.83 -4.64
C LEU A 59 7.32 -2.25 -3.69
N SER A 60 7.45 -2.81 -2.48
CA SER A 60 8.50 -2.43 -1.52
C SER A 60 9.90 -2.62 -2.10
N GLY A 61 10.15 -3.77 -2.72
CA GLY A 61 11.43 -4.04 -3.41
C GLY A 61 11.69 -3.07 -4.55
N TYR A 62 10.66 -2.75 -5.34
CA TYR A 62 10.76 -1.77 -6.42
C TYR A 62 11.13 -0.38 -5.89
N LEU A 63 10.48 0.09 -4.83
CA LEU A 63 10.80 1.39 -4.22
C LEU A 63 12.20 1.41 -3.59
N ALA A 64 12.65 0.29 -3.00
CA ALA A 64 14.00 0.15 -2.48
C ALA A 64 15.09 0.17 -3.58
N ASP A 65 14.74 -0.11 -4.84
CA ASP A 65 15.62 -0.01 -6.00
C ASP A 65 15.71 1.41 -6.57
N LEU A 66 14.70 2.25 -6.31
CA LEU A 66 14.70 3.63 -6.80
C LEU A 66 15.69 4.48 -6.00
N GLN A 67 16.37 5.37 -6.70
CA GLN A 67 17.19 6.39 -6.04
C GLN A 67 16.27 7.40 -5.32
N PRO A 68 16.45 7.63 -4.02
CA PRO A 68 15.64 8.59 -3.29
C PRO A 68 15.97 10.02 -3.75
N ASP A 69 14.94 10.85 -3.85
CA ASP A 69 15.06 12.28 -4.14
C ASP A 69 14.28 13.05 -3.08
N VAL A 70 14.99 13.83 -2.28
CA VAL A 70 14.42 14.59 -1.15
C VAL A 70 13.42 15.66 -1.59
N ASN A 71 13.46 16.07 -2.87
CA ASN A 71 12.54 17.04 -3.46
C ASN A 71 11.25 16.38 -3.96
N LYS A 72 11.22 15.05 -4.10
CA LYS A 72 10.04 14.31 -4.52
C LYS A 72 9.21 13.87 -3.31
N ARG A 73 7.92 14.07 -3.44
CA ARG A 73 6.92 13.64 -2.46
C ARG A 73 6.19 12.41 -2.98
N LEU A 74 6.20 11.35 -2.19
CA LEU A 74 5.50 10.11 -2.47
C LEU A 74 4.23 10.02 -1.62
N LEU A 75 3.22 9.34 -2.15
CA LEU A 75 1.98 9.02 -1.44
C LEU A 75 1.70 7.53 -1.60
N GLU A 76 1.47 6.83 -0.50
CA GLU A 76 0.87 5.49 -0.53
C GLU A 76 -0.61 5.57 -0.20
N ILE A 77 -1.45 4.87 -0.97
CA ILE A 77 -2.88 4.73 -0.77
C ILE A 77 -3.18 3.28 -0.38
N GLY A 78 -3.98 3.08 0.67
CA GLY A 78 -4.35 1.75 1.17
C GLY A 78 -3.13 0.98 1.70
N GLY A 79 -2.33 1.62 2.55
CA GLY A 79 -1.06 1.06 3.02
C GLY A 79 -1.18 -0.10 4.01
N GLY A 80 -2.39 -0.41 4.50
CA GLY A 80 -2.63 -1.49 5.44
C GLY A 80 -1.78 -1.38 6.70
N VAL A 81 -0.99 -2.41 7.00
CA VAL A 81 -0.06 -2.43 8.14
C VAL A 81 1.26 -1.69 7.90
N GLY A 82 1.47 -1.09 6.73
CA GLY A 82 2.53 -0.09 6.47
C GLY A 82 3.81 -0.59 5.82
N LEU A 83 3.91 -1.85 5.36
CA LEU A 83 5.15 -2.41 4.83
C LEU A 83 5.79 -1.53 3.75
N VAL A 84 5.02 -1.12 2.73
CA VAL A 84 5.55 -0.37 1.57
C VAL A 84 6.12 0.99 1.98
N SER A 85 5.37 1.76 2.78
CA SER A 85 5.83 3.08 3.25
C SER A 85 7.00 2.99 4.21
N ILE A 86 7.03 1.98 5.10
CA ILE A 86 8.13 1.75 6.03
C ILE A 86 9.41 1.45 5.26
N VAL A 87 9.34 0.55 4.28
CA VAL A 87 10.48 0.24 3.40
C VAL A 87 10.92 1.49 2.65
N ALA A 88 10.01 2.19 1.98
CA ALA A 88 10.34 3.39 1.22
C ALA A 88 11.02 4.47 2.10
N ALA A 89 10.49 4.73 3.30
CA ALA A 89 11.09 5.67 4.25
C ALA A 89 12.49 5.23 4.70
N THR A 90 12.68 3.93 4.99
CA THR A 90 13.99 3.36 5.37
C THR A 90 15.05 3.48 4.26
N PHE A 91 14.62 3.52 3.00
CA PHE A 91 15.49 3.76 1.83
C PHE A 91 15.58 5.24 1.43
N GLY A 92 15.09 6.16 2.28
CA GLY A 92 15.28 7.62 2.15
C GLY A 92 14.23 8.34 1.33
N HIS A 93 13.13 7.69 0.96
CA HIS A 93 12.03 8.35 0.25
C HIS A 93 11.17 9.20 1.20
N LYS A 94 10.78 10.39 0.75
CA LYS A 94 9.81 11.25 1.44
C LYS A 94 8.39 10.81 1.11
N ILE A 95 7.89 9.82 1.84
CA ILE A 95 6.58 9.20 1.62
C ILE A 95 5.59 9.58 2.72
N THR A 96 4.32 9.75 2.34
CA THR A 96 3.17 9.80 3.25
C THR A 96 2.34 8.55 3.02
N MET A 97 2.13 7.79 4.08
CA MET A 97 1.21 6.64 4.07
C MET A 97 -0.22 7.10 4.31
N THR A 98 -1.18 6.51 3.59
CA THR A 98 -2.61 6.70 3.87
C THR A 98 -3.35 5.37 3.93
N GLU A 99 -4.35 5.31 4.82
CA GLU A 99 -5.18 4.14 5.05
C GLU A 99 -6.55 4.60 5.59
N TYR A 100 -7.60 3.83 5.31
CA TYR A 100 -8.95 4.14 5.77
C TYR A 100 -9.27 3.54 7.14
N ASN A 101 -8.87 2.28 7.34
CA ASN A 101 -9.20 1.50 8.53
C ASN A 101 -8.41 1.99 9.76
N ALA A 102 -9.10 2.23 10.87
CA ALA A 102 -8.49 2.78 12.09
C ALA A 102 -7.53 1.79 12.76
N ASP A 103 -7.85 0.49 12.76
CA ASP A 103 -6.98 -0.53 13.33
C ASP A 103 -5.71 -0.70 12.48
N ALA A 104 -5.84 -0.74 11.15
CA ALA A 104 -4.70 -0.74 10.23
C ALA A 104 -3.76 0.44 10.47
N LEU A 105 -4.30 1.65 10.68
CA LEU A 105 -3.51 2.84 11.03
C LEU A 105 -2.74 2.67 12.35
N ASN A 106 -3.32 1.99 13.35
CA ASN A 106 -2.62 1.70 14.60
C ASN A 106 -1.50 0.69 14.40
N PHE A 107 -1.75 -0.38 13.64
CA PHE A 107 -0.72 -1.34 13.27
C PHE A 107 0.41 -0.68 12.46
N ALA A 108 0.09 0.17 11.50
CA ALA A 108 1.08 0.89 10.71
C ALA A 108 1.98 1.80 11.57
N ARG A 109 1.41 2.51 12.56
CA ARG A 109 2.20 3.31 13.51
C ARG A 109 3.10 2.46 14.40
N ALA A 110 2.59 1.33 14.91
CA ALA A 110 3.39 0.39 15.70
C ALA A 110 4.55 -0.16 14.87
N ASN A 111 4.28 -0.56 13.62
CA ASN A 111 5.27 -1.06 12.68
C ASN A 111 6.31 0.01 12.31
N ALA A 112 5.90 1.25 12.11
CA ALA A 112 6.82 2.35 11.87
C ALA A 112 7.78 2.56 13.06
N CYS A 113 7.26 2.54 14.29
CA CYS A 113 8.11 2.60 15.50
C CYS A 113 9.07 1.41 15.59
N LEU A 114 8.59 0.18 15.35
CA LEU A 114 9.39 -1.03 15.43
C LEU A 114 10.54 -1.04 14.40
N ASN A 115 10.33 -0.46 13.23
CA ASN A 115 11.30 -0.37 12.14
C ASN A 115 12.05 0.98 12.09
N GLN A 116 12.13 1.71 13.21
CA GLN A 116 12.93 2.92 13.40
C GLN A 116 12.54 4.10 12.47
N CYS A 117 11.28 4.18 12.06
CA CYS A 117 10.74 5.33 11.34
C CYS A 117 9.48 5.92 12.02
N PRO A 118 9.57 6.34 13.30
CA PRO A 118 8.41 6.83 14.06
C PRO A 118 7.82 8.13 13.50
N ASP A 119 8.60 8.88 12.73
CA ASP A 119 8.19 10.15 12.11
C ASP A 119 7.53 9.96 10.73
N LEU A 120 7.34 8.71 10.27
CA LEU A 120 6.62 8.43 9.03
C LEU A 120 5.21 9.04 9.08
N PRO A 121 4.85 9.97 8.18
CA PRO A 121 3.51 10.54 8.15
C PRO A 121 2.47 9.47 7.78
N ILE A 122 1.64 9.07 8.74
CA ILE A 122 0.56 8.10 8.58
C ILE A 122 -0.77 8.81 8.81
N LYS A 123 -1.64 8.85 7.79
CA LYS A 123 -2.87 9.63 7.78
C LYS A 123 -4.07 8.77 7.41
N LYS A 124 -5.23 9.09 8.01
CA LYS A 124 -6.50 8.53 7.56
C LYS A 124 -6.89 9.14 6.20
N LEU A 125 -7.31 8.29 5.28
CA LEU A 125 -7.82 8.71 3.97
C LEU A 125 -8.98 7.83 3.57
N ASP A 126 -10.11 8.47 3.27
CA ASP A 126 -11.21 7.89 2.52
C ASP A 126 -11.10 8.38 1.07
N TRP A 127 -10.86 7.48 0.12
CA TRP A 127 -10.75 7.87 -1.30
C TRP A 127 -12.09 8.25 -1.94
N ASN A 128 -13.22 7.92 -1.30
CA ASN A 128 -14.52 8.43 -1.72
C ASN A 128 -14.71 9.91 -1.37
N HIS A 129 -14.08 10.36 -0.27
CA HIS A 129 -14.12 11.73 0.23
C HIS A 129 -12.70 12.23 0.56
N PRO A 130 -11.82 12.35 -0.46
CA PRO A 130 -10.40 12.60 -0.21
C PRO A 130 -10.16 14.00 0.35
N SER A 131 -9.43 14.07 1.48
CA SER A 131 -9.01 15.30 2.13
C SER A 131 -7.52 15.59 1.97
N LEU A 132 -6.92 15.12 0.86
CA LEU A 132 -5.50 15.30 0.56
C LEU A 132 -5.19 16.74 0.14
N ARG A 133 -4.08 17.29 0.68
CA ARG A 133 -3.58 18.61 0.29
C ARG A 133 -2.32 18.47 -0.57
N GLY A 134 -2.39 19.07 -1.75
CA GLY A 134 -1.26 19.13 -2.69
C GLY A 134 -1.15 17.92 -3.59
N ARG A 135 -0.11 17.96 -4.43
CA ARG A 135 0.16 16.92 -5.43
C ARG A 135 1.47 16.19 -5.11
N PHE A 136 1.60 14.98 -5.64
CA PHE A 136 2.70 14.07 -5.40
C PHE A 136 3.44 13.74 -6.70
N ASP A 137 4.74 13.53 -6.60
CA ASP A 137 5.57 13.15 -7.74
C ASP A 137 5.36 11.67 -8.11
N LEU A 138 5.07 10.86 -7.08
CA LEU A 138 4.78 9.44 -7.23
C LEU A 138 3.63 9.06 -6.28
N ILE A 139 2.59 8.41 -6.81
CA ILE A 139 1.54 7.79 -6.02
C ILE A 139 1.69 6.29 -6.17
N VAL A 140 1.68 5.55 -5.07
CA VAL A 140 1.79 4.09 -5.07
C VAL A 140 0.61 3.47 -4.33
N ALA A 141 0.19 2.29 -4.79
CA ALA A 141 -0.82 1.50 -4.12
C ALA A 141 -0.61 0.01 -4.42
N SER A 142 -0.95 -0.86 -3.49
CA SER A 142 -0.89 -2.29 -3.68
C SER A 142 -2.20 -2.95 -3.27
N GLU A 143 -2.77 -3.80 -4.14
CA GLU A 143 -4.01 -4.55 -3.88
C GLU A 143 -5.14 -3.66 -3.31
N VAL A 144 -5.41 -2.51 -3.94
CA VAL A 144 -6.47 -1.57 -3.47
C VAL A 144 -7.76 -1.69 -4.27
N ILE A 145 -7.78 -2.48 -5.34
CA ILE A 145 -8.92 -2.61 -6.24
C ILE A 145 -9.57 -3.96 -6.04
N TYR A 146 -10.63 -3.99 -5.26
CA TYR A 146 -11.39 -5.20 -4.98
C TYR A 146 -12.79 -5.16 -5.59
N ARG A 147 -13.39 -3.96 -5.70
CA ARG A 147 -14.77 -3.75 -6.15
C ARG A 147 -14.83 -2.77 -7.32
N GLU A 148 -15.88 -2.88 -8.14
CA GLU A 148 -16.08 -1.95 -9.27
C GLU A 148 -16.32 -0.52 -8.82
N GLU A 149 -17.01 -0.36 -7.72
CA GLU A 149 -17.31 0.95 -7.12
C GLU A 149 -16.07 1.74 -6.71
N ASP A 150 -14.93 1.06 -6.45
CA ASP A 150 -13.68 1.70 -6.06
C ASP A 150 -12.95 2.39 -7.23
N PHE A 151 -13.25 2.01 -8.48
CA PHE A 151 -12.51 2.51 -9.65
C PHE A 151 -12.64 4.02 -9.86
N SER A 152 -13.87 4.49 -9.99
CA SER A 152 -14.10 5.91 -10.28
C SER A 152 -13.54 6.84 -9.20
N PRO A 153 -13.71 6.54 -7.90
CA PRO A 153 -13.05 7.31 -6.83
C PRO A 153 -11.54 7.31 -6.93
N LEU A 154 -10.90 6.15 -7.17
CA LEU A 154 -9.45 6.03 -7.28
C LEU A 154 -8.90 6.80 -8.50
N ILE A 155 -9.55 6.68 -9.67
CA ILE A 155 -9.15 7.43 -10.86
C ILE A 155 -9.22 8.94 -10.58
N ARG A 156 -10.30 9.43 -9.98
CA ARG A 156 -10.43 10.85 -9.59
C ARG A 156 -9.33 11.27 -8.63
N LEU A 157 -9.04 10.45 -7.62
CA LEU A 157 -7.98 10.72 -6.65
C LEU A 157 -6.61 10.80 -7.33
N PHE A 158 -6.29 9.85 -8.21
CA PHE A 158 -5.03 9.84 -8.95
C PHE A 158 -4.89 11.11 -9.82
N LYS A 159 -5.91 11.43 -10.63
CA LYS A 159 -5.91 12.62 -11.50
C LYS A 159 -5.75 13.93 -10.72
N SER A 160 -6.37 14.02 -9.56
CA SER A 160 -6.35 15.25 -8.73
C SER A 160 -5.04 15.43 -7.97
N ASN A 161 -4.37 14.34 -7.59
CA ASN A 161 -3.25 14.37 -6.66
C ASN A 161 -1.89 14.01 -7.26
N VAL A 162 -1.81 13.50 -8.50
CA VAL A 162 -0.54 13.36 -9.19
C VAL A 162 -0.11 14.71 -9.80
N LYS A 163 1.18 15.04 -9.71
CA LYS A 163 1.74 16.23 -10.37
C LYS A 163 1.73 16.06 -11.89
N PRO A 164 1.73 17.14 -12.68
CA PRO A 164 2.09 17.07 -14.10
C PRO A 164 3.45 16.38 -14.27
N GLY A 165 3.51 15.36 -15.13
CA GLY A 165 4.71 14.54 -15.30
C GLY A 165 5.02 13.56 -14.16
N GLY A 166 4.20 13.54 -13.10
CA GLY A 166 4.28 12.54 -12.02
C GLY A 166 3.82 11.16 -12.48
N GLU A 167 4.09 10.16 -11.67
CA GLU A 167 3.78 8.75 -11.98
C GLU A 167 2.89 8.12 -10.90
N ILE A 168 2.09 7.15 -11.31
CA ILE A 168 1.31 6.30 -10.42
C ILE A 168 1.81 4.87 -10.62
N ILE A 169 2.02 4.11 -9.54
CA ILE A 169 2.38 2.70 -9.60
C ILE A 169 1.37 1.90 -8.81
N LEU A 170 0.59 1.09 -9.51
CA LEU A 170 -0.35 0.17 -8.93
C LEU A 170 0.22 -1.25 -9.01
N ALA A 171 0.44 -1.88 -7.85
CA ALA A 171 0.87 -3.27 -7.76
C ALA A 171 -0.34 -4.19 -7.52
N SER A 172 -0.44 -5.26 -8.30
CA SER A 172 -1.51 -6.26 -8.13
C SER A 172 -1.06 -7.64 -8.55
N GLU A 173 -1.59 -8.67 -7.87
CA GLU A 173 -1.42 -10.06 -8.30
C GLU A 173 -2.30 -10.35 -9.51
N ILE A 174 -1.76 -11.03 -10.52
CA ILE A 174 -2.57 -11.53 -11.64
C ILE A 174 -3.37 -12.73 -11.15
N ARG A 175 -4.68 -12.56 -11.06
CA ARG A 175 -5.62 -13.64 -10.72
C ARG A 175 -6.27 -14.18 -11.99
N LYS A 176 -6.52 -15.50 -12.05
CA LYS A 176 -7.18 -16.13 -13.23
C LYS A 176 -8.57 -15.56 -13.54
N SER A 177 -9.25 -15.02 -12.53
CA SER A 177 -10.55 -14.33 -12.65
C SER A 177 -10.40 -12.81 -12.72
N GLY A 178 -9.16 -12.31 -12.97
CA GLY A 178 -8.86 -10.88 -12.88
C GLY A 178 -9.61 -10.08 -13.91
N LYS A 179 -10.32 -9.05 -13.44
CA LYS A 179 -10.78 -7.95 -14.29
C LYS A 179 -9.57 -7.40 -15.03
N ASP A 180 -9.78 -6.97 -16.25
CA ASP A 180 -8.76 -6.28 -17.03
C ASP A 180 -8.49 -4.91 -16.40
N LEU A 181 -7.60 -4.90 -15.39
CA LEU A 181 -7.15 -3.67 -14.72
C LEU A 181 -6.58 -2.66 -15.73
N PHE A 182 -5.96 -3.17 -16.81
CA PHE A 182 -5.41 -2.31 -17.85
C PHE A 182 -6.54 -1.56 -18.57
N GLY A 183 -7.61 -2.24 -18.95
CA GLY A 183 -8.77 -1.64 -19.61
C GLY A 183 -9.41 -0.50 -18.82
N LEU A 184 -9.33 -0.55 -17.48
CA LEU A 184 -9.95 0.45 -16.62
C LEU A 184 -9.21 1.80 -16.60
N PHE A 185 -7.90 1.77 -16.79
CA PHE A 185 -7.06 2.97 -16.70
C PHE A 185 -6.64 3.51 -18.07
N GLN A 186 -6.75 2.73 -19.15
CA GLN A 186 -6.25 3.09 -20.47
C GLN A 186 -6.90 4.32 -21.08
N SER A 187 -8.09 4.74 -20.64
CA SER A 187 -8.76 5.95 -21.15
C SER A 187 -8.05 7.23 -20.68
N ASP A 188 -7.57 7.22 -19.44
CA ASP A 188 -7.03 8.41 -18.76
C ASP A 188 -5.51 8.42 -18.66
N PHE A 189 -4.86 7.25 -18.78
CA PHE A 189 -3.43 7.10 -18.51
C PHE A 189 -2.70 6.37 -19.63
N ASP A 190 -1.46 6.78 -19.88
CA ASP A 190 -0.46 5.97 -20.57
C ASP A 190 0.09 4.94 -19.59
N ILE A 191 0.03 3.65 -19.96
CA ILE A 191 0.31 2.54 -19.04
C ILE A 191 1.49 1.73 -19.56
N PHE A 192 2.48 1.56 -18.70
CA PHE A 192 3.58 0.63 -18.89
C PHE A 192 3.50 -0.49 -17.84
N VAL A 193 3.56 -1.75 -18.29
CA VAL A 193 3.38 -2.93 -17.43
C VAL A 193 4.71 -3.61 -17.17
N VAL A 194 5.08 -3.75 -15.90
CA VAL A 194 6.21 -4.56 -15.46
C VAL A 194 5.68 -5.80 -14.76
N LYS A 195 6.12 -6.99 -15.16
CA LYS A 195 5.75 -8.26 -14.55
C LYS A 195 6.89 -8.80 -13.68
N LYS A 196 6.57 -9.23 -12.47
CA LYS A 196 7.48 -9.91 -11.56
C LYS A 196 6.86 -11.23 -11.12
N THR A 197 7.51 -12.36 -11.44
CA THR A 197 7.06 -13.67 -10.97
C THR A 197 7.86 -14.06 -9.74
N LEU A 198 7.15 -14.28 -8.63
CA LEU A 198 7.69 -14.83 -7.40
C LEU A 198 7.48 -16.35 -7.45
N ARG A 199 8.54 -17.11 -7.22
CA ARG A 199 8.49 -18.57 -7.22
C ARG A 199 8.87 -19.09 -5.84
N SER A 200 8.09 -20.03 -5.33
CA SER A 200 8.43 -20.91 -4.21
C SER A 200 8.48 -22.35 -4.74
N GLU A 201 8.83 -23.30 -3.89
CA GLU A 201 8.88 -24.71 -4.26
C GLU A 201 7.53 -25.26 -4.76
N THR A 202 6.43 -24.71 -4.26
CA THR A 202 5.06 -25.20 -4.51
C THR A 202 4.16 -24.23 -5.26
N ASP A 203 4.58 -22.98 -5.47
CA ASP A 203 3.71 -21.93 -6.04
C ASP A 203 4.48 -20.91 -6.87
N ALA A 204 3.82 -20.37 -7.89
CA ALA A 204 4.31 -19.27 -8.70
C ALA A 204 3.24 -18.19 -8.81
N THR A 205 3.50 -17.04 -8.22
CA THR A 205 2.59 -15.88 -8.28
C THR A 205 3.20 -14.80 -9.14
N THR A 206 2.44 -14.29 -10.09
CA THR A 206 2.85 -13.14 -10.90
C THR A 206 2.20 -11.87 -10.37
N VAL A 207 3.02 -10.90 -10.03
CA VAL A 207 2.63 -9.54 -9.68
C VAL A 207 2.89 -8.63 -10.87
N VAL A 208 1.96 -7.74 -11.17
CA VAL A 208 2.12 -6.67 -12.15
C VAL A 208 2.29 -5.35 -11.42
N LEU A 209 3.21 -4.52 -11.92
CA LEU A 209 3.29 -3.11 -11.60
C LEU A 209 2.78 -2.35 -12.82
N LEU A 210 1.62 -1.72 -12.70
CA LEU A 210 1.09 -0.78 -13.69
C LEU A 210 1.68 0.59 -13.38
N LYS A 211 2.62 1.02 -14.22
CA LYS A 211 3.21 2.36 -14.16
C LYS A 211 2.40 3.26 -15.08
N MET A 212 1.76 4.26 -14.50
CA MET A 212 0.77 5.08 -15.20
C MET A 212 1.15 6.55 -15.16
N ARG A 213 0.95 7.26 -16.26
CA ARG A 213 1.06 8.72 -16.36
C ARG A 213 -0.20 9.28 -16.97
N LEU A 214 -0.62 10.46 -16.50
CA LEU A 214 -1.76 11.15 -17.12
C LEU A 214 -1.47 11.39 -18.60
N LYS A 215 -2.44 11.08 -19.45
CA LYS A 215 -2.43 11.50 -20.84
C LYS A 215 -2.53 13.03 -20.91
N ASN A 216 -1.83 13.61 -21.87
CA ASN A 216 -1.90 15.05 -22.18
C ASN A 216 -3.24 15.41 -22.84
#